data_1af049676d194f024cb97c97cd11662f
#
_entry.id   1af049676d194f024cb97c97cd11662f
#
_cell.length_a   1.000
_cell.length_b   1.000
_cell.length_c   1.000
_cell.angle_alpha   90.00
_cell.angle_beta   90.00
_cell.angle_gamma   90.00
#
_symmetry.space_group_name_H-M   'P 1'
#
loop_
_entity.id
_entity.type
_entity.pdbx_description
1 polymer ?
#
loop_
_entity_poly.entity_id
_entity_poly.type
_entity_poly.pdbx_seq_one_letter_code
_entity_poly.pdbx_strand_id
1 'polypeptide(L)'
;MSKVEIKKKRHIAKAITWRIIGTIDTWLISYILVYYIGETPENATEAASYIAGLELITKTILYYFHEWTWCRLSFGLTPRVRHIIKTISWRLVGAIDTILLVFVVYFFLFGKTEGAAEIAVSMFSIEIITKMVLYYLHERVWYTSNWGVLKSTE
;
A
#
# COMPACT_ATOMS: atom_id res chain seq x y z
N MET A 1 -13.84 27.24 20.49
CA MET A 1 -13.10 26.12 19.87
C MET A 1 -12.02 26.73 18.98
N SER A 2 -10.76 26.72 19.43
CA SER A 2 -9.63 27.24 18.65
C SER A 2 -9.48 26.46 17.34
N LYS A 3 -9.52 27.14 16.20
CA LYS A 3 -9.25 26.53 14.89
C LYS A 3 -7.79 26.10 14.83
N VAL A 4 -7.54 24.80 14.83
CA VAL A 4 -6.22 24.24 14.58
C VAL A 4 -5.98 24.27 13.08
N GLU A 5 -5.02 25.06 12.62
CA GLU A 5 -4.64 25.16 11.21
C GLU A 5 -3.44 24.22 10.95
N ILE A 6 -3.57 23.33 9.98
CA ILE A 6 -2.57 22.33 9.63
C ILE A 6 -1.85 22.76 8.36
N LYS A 7 -0.51 22.84 8.41
CA LYS A 7 0.31 23.20 7.24
C LYS A 7 0.26 22.10 6.17
N LYS A 8 0.16 22.50 4.89
CA LYS A 8 0.21 21.58 3.72
C LYS A 8 1.42 20.64 3.76
N LYS A 9 2.57 21.12 4.25
CA LYS A 9 3.81 20.33 4.41
C LYS A 9 3.62 19.09 5.30
N ARG A 10 2.76 19.17 6.34
CA ARG A 10 2.44 18.02 7.21
C ARG A 10 1.74 16.90 6.44
N HIS A 11 0.77 17.24 5.59
CA HIS A 11 0.06 16.24 4.77
C HIS A 11 0.99 15.55 3.79
N ILE A 12 1.89 16.31 3.16
CA ILE A 12 2.88 15.75 2.22
C ILE A 12 3.84 14.82 2.94
N ALA A 13 4.42 15.25 4.07
CA ALA A 13 5.34 14.44 4.85
C ALA A 13 4.68 13.14 5.34
N LYS A 14 3.43 13.23 5.82
CA LYS A 14 2.65 12.06 6.23
C LYS A 14 2.42 11.09 5.08
N ALA A 15 2.12 11.59 3.89
CA ALA A 15 1.94 10.76 2.71
C ALA A 15 3.25 10.06 2.29
N ILE A 16 4.38 10.79 2.31
CA ILE A 16 5.71 10.25 1.97
C ILE A 16 6.12 9.17 2.97
N THR A 17 6.04 9.45 4.27
CA THR A 17 6.43 8.49 5.31
C THR A 17 5.58 7.23 5.27
N TRP A 18 4.27 7.35 5.00
CA TRP A 18 3.40 6.20 4.80
C TRP A 18 3.83 5.35 3.59
N ARG A 19 4.20 5.99 2.47
CA ARG A 19 4.69 5.29 1.28
C ARG A 19 5.96 4.51 1.56
N ILE A 20 6.91 5.11 2.27
CA ILE A 20 8.18 4.45 2.66
C ILE A 20 7.89 3.23 3.54
N ILE A 21 7.08 3.39 4.60
CA ILE A 21 6.72 2.29 5.50
C ILE A 21 6.03 1.16 4.73
N GLY A 22 5.06 1.50 3.87
CA GLY A 22 4.36 0.50 3.07
C GLY A 22 5.26 -0.26 2.10
N THR A 23 6.24 0.41 1.47
CA THR A 23 7.19 -0.23 0.57
C THR A 23 8.15 -1.17 1.33
N ILE A 24 8.62 -0.77 2.51
CA ILE A 24 9.45 -1.62 3.38
C ILE A 24 8.66 -2.85 3.84
N ASP A 25 7.41 -2.69 4.23
CA ASP A 25 6.53 -3.79 4.62
C ASP A 25 6.36 -4.80 3.48
N THR A 26 6.02 -4.35 2.28
CA THR A 26 5.93 -5.19 1.08
C THR A 26 7.25 -5.93 0.81
N TRP A 27 8.39 -5.23 0.91
CA TRP A 27 9.70 -5.82 0.67
C TRP A 27 10.02 -6.94 1.69
N LEU A 28 9.78 -6.68 2.98
CA LEU A 28 10.02 -7.66 4.05
C LEU A 28 9.14 -8.89 3.90
N ILE A 29 7.85 -8.70 3.64
CA ILE A 29 6.91 -9.82 3.46
C ILE A 29 7.31 -10.64 2.23
N SER A 30 7.61 -10.00 1.11
CA SER A 30 8.04 -10.68 -0.12
C SER A 30 9.32 -11.48 0.11
N TYR A 31 10.33 -10.89 0.77
CA TYR A 31 11.57 -11.55 1.09
C TYR A 31 11.35 -12.81 1.93
N ILE A 32 10.58 -12.68 3.02
CA ILE A 32 10.30 -13.80 3.93
C ILE A 32 9.57 -14.93 3.20
N LEU A 33 8.56 -14.61 2.40
CA LEU A 33 7.77 -15.61 1.69
C LEU A 33 8.58 -16.34 0.62
N VAL A 34 9.36 -15.61 -0.19
CA VAL A 34 10.19 -16.20 -1.24
C VAL A 34 11.31 -17.07 -0.62
N TYR A 35 11.92 -16.61 0.45
CA TYR A 35 12.91 -17.39 1.19
C TYR A 35 12.31 -18.65 1.83
N TYR A 36 11.11 -18.54 2.39
CA TYR A 36 10.42 -19.68 3.04
C TYR A 36 10.05 -20.80 2.06
N ILE A 37 9.82 -20.46 0.79
CA ILE A 37 9.54 -21.46 -0.28
C ILE A 37 10.79 -22.18 -0.76
N GLY A 38 11.97 -21.82 -0.25
CA GLY A 38 13.24 -22.51 -0.48
C GLY A 38 14.13 -21.88 -1.54
N GLU A 39 13.87 -20.62 -1.91
CA GLU A 39 14.80 -19.86 -2.75
C GLU A 39 15.99 -19.36 -1.93
N THR A 40 17.10 -19.08 -2.61
CA THR A 40 18.30 -18.55 -1.94
C THR A 40 18.07 -17.14 -1.39
N PRO A 41 18.85 -16.67 -0.40
CA PRO A 41 18.72 -15.29 0.11
C PRO A 41 18.90 -14.23 -0.99
N GLU A 42 19.81 -14.49 -1.96
CA GLU A 42 20.04 -13.60 -3.10
C GLU A 42 18.80 -13.49 -3.98
N ASN A 43 18.22 -14.62 -4.35
CA ASN A 43 16.99 -14.69 -5.15
C ASN A 43 15.80 -14.05 -4.43
N ALA A 44 15.66 -14.29 -3.11
CA ALA A 44 14.61 -13.68 -2.30
C ALA A 44 14.76 -12.17 -2.22
N THR A 45 15.99 -11.66 -2.09
CA THR A 45 16.28 -10.22 -2.10
C THR A 45 15.95 -9.58 -3.44
N GLU A 46 16.33 -10.24 -4.53
CA GLU A 46 16.06 -9.77 -5.89
C GLU A 46 14.55 -9.72 -6.16
N ALA A 47 13.83 -10.81 -5.91
CA ALA A 47 12.37 -10.87 -6.08
C ALA A 47 11.64 -9.82 -5.22
N ALA A 48 12.00 -9.69 -3.93
CA ALA A 48 11.41 -8.71 -3.04
C ALA A 48 11.62 -7.27 -3.53
N SER A 49 12.81 -6.98 -4.07
CA SER A 49 13.14 -5.65 -4.58
C SER A 49 12.33 -5.31 -5.83
N TYR A 50 12.16 -6.26 -6.77
CA TYR A 50 11.31 -6.07 -7.93
C TYR A 50 9.83 -5.94 -7.54
N ILE A 51 9.32 -6.80 -6.65
CA ILE A 51 7.92 -6.76 -6.21
C ILE A 51 7.63 -5.41 -5.54
N ALA A 52 8.42 -5.01 -4.54
CA ALA A 52 8.19 -3.76 -3.81
C ALA A 52 8.35 -2.51 -4.70
N GLY A 53 9.34 -2.50 -5.59
CA GLY A 53 9.56 -1.40 -6.52
C GLY A 53 8.45 -1.26 -7.56
N LEU A 54 8.05 -2.35 -8.18
CA LEU A 54 6.96 -2.36 -9.14
C LEU A 54 5.62 -2.03 -8.48
N GLU A 55 5.34 -2.57 -7.29
CA GLU A 55 4.13 -2.28 -6.55
C GLU A 55 4.00 -0.78 -6.21
N LEU A 56 5.10 -0.12 -5.84
CA LEU A 56 5.10 1.31 -5.61
C LEU A 56 4.68 2.10 -6.86
N ILE A 57 5.15 1.69 -8.03
CA ILE A 57 4.85 2.35 -9.30
C ILE A 57 3.42 2.04 -9.75
N THR A 58 3.05 0.77 -9.83
CA THR A 58 1.74 0.34 -10.33
C THR A 58 0.61 0.84 -9.46
N LYS A 59 0.72 0.72 -8.13
CA LYS A 59 -0.29 1.25 -7.20
C LYS A 59 -0.43 2.76 -7.26
N THR A 60 0.63 3.50 -7.59
CA THR A 60 0.52 4.95 -7.80
C THR A 60 -0.27 5.28 -9.06
N ILE A 61 0.00 4.57 -10.15
CA ILE A 61 -0.71 4.73 -11.43
C ILE A 61 -2.18 4.29 -11.30
N LEU A 62 -2.41 3.11 -10.72
CA LEU A 62 -3.75 2.56 -10.51
C LEU A 62 -4.58 3.45 -9.58
N TYR A 63 -3.99 4.04 -8.54
CA TYR A 63 -4.67 4.99 -7.68
C TYR A 63 -5.16 6.21 -8.43
N TYR A 64 -4.34 6.77 -9.33
CA TYR A 64 -4.72 7.89 -10.16
C TYR A 64 -5.95 7.55 -11.04
N PHE A 65 -5.90 6.41 -11.73
CA PHE A 65 -7.02 5.98 -12.58
C PHE A 65 -8.28 5.64 -11.78
N HIS A 66 -8.13 4.98 -10.63
CA HIS A 66 -9.24 4.69 -9.74
C HIS A 66 -9.90 5.97 -9.23
N GLU A 67 -9.12 6.94 -8.76
CA GLU A 67 -9.64 8.24 -8.30
C GLU A 67 -10.34 9.00 -9.42
N TRP A 68 -9.72 9.05 -10.61
CA TRP A 68 -10.27 9.68 -11.80
C TRP A 68 -11.62 9.06 -12.20
N THR A 69 -11.72 7.72 -12.18
CA THR A 69 -12.96 6.99 -12.46
C THR A 69 -14.07 7.37 -11.46
N TRP A 70 -13.76 7.38 -10.16
CA TRP A 70 -14.71 7.74 -9.12
C TRP A 70 -15.12 9.22 -9.15
N CYS A 71 -14.30 10.11 -9.65
CA CYS A 71 -14.67 11.51 -9.86
C CYS A 71 -15.66 11.69 -11.01
N ARG A 72 -15.58 10.83 -12.04
CA ARG A 72 -16.46 10.91 -13.22
C ARG A 72 -17.78 10.16 -13.07
N LEU A 73 -17.79 9.08 -12.31
CA LEU A 73 -18.99 8.27 -12.11
C LEU A 73 -19.85 8.85 -10.98
N SER A 74 -20.99 9.38 -11.34
CA SER A 74 -22.03 9.78 -10.36
C SER A 74 -23.06 8.64 -10.26
N PHE A 75 -22.90 7.79 -9.26
CA PHE A 75 -23.78 6.63 -9.06
C PHE A 75 -25.08 6.96 -8.31
N GLY A 76 -25.42 8.23 -8.07
CA GLY A 76 -26.57 8.61 -7.23
C GLY A 76 -26.50 8.09 -5.79
N LEU A 77 -25.32 7.66 -5.35
CA LEU A 77 -25.10 7.07 -4.03
C LEU A 77 -25.03 8.14 -2.94
N THR A 78 -25.52 7.79 -1.74
CA THR A 78 -25.26 8.64 -0.57
C THR A 78 -23.77 8.73 -0.27
N PRO A 79 -23.26 9.83 0.30
CA PRO A 79 -21.82 10.02 0.56
C PRO A 79 -21.18 8.87 1.35
N ARG A 80 -21.90 8.33 2.35
CA ARG A 80 -21.40 7.20 3.15
C ARG A 80 -21.21 5.92 2.33
N VAL A 81 -22.20 5.54 1.55
CA VAL A 81 -22.17 4.36 0.67
C VAL A 81 -21.07 4.52 -0.38
N ARG A 82 -20.94 5.71 -0.98
CA ARG A 82 -19.89 6.02 -1.95
C ARG A 82 -18.50 5.79 -1.35
N HIS A 83 -18.23 6.26 -0.14
CA HIS A 83 -16.92 6.04 0.51
C HIS A 83 -16.63 4.56 0.78
N ILE A 84 -17.64 3.80 1.23
CA ILE A 84 -17.49 2.37 1.49
C ILE A 84 -17.14 1.62 0.20
N ILE A 85 -17.93 1.80 -0.85
CA ILE A 85 -17.73 1.12 -2.13
C ILE A 85 -16.38 1.51 -2.75
N LYS A 86 -16.02 2.79 -2.69
CA LYS A 86 -14.70 3.28 -3.15
C LYS A 86 -13.56 2.61 -2.40
N THR A 87 -13.68 2.44 -1.09
CA THR A 87 -12.66 1.76 -0.28
C THR A 87 -12.55 0.28 -0.65
N ILE A 88 -13.68 -0.41 -0.80
CA ILE A 88 -13.70 -1.83 -1.18
C ILE A 88 -13.11 -2.01 -2.58
N SER A 89 -13.54 -1.21 -3.58
CA SER A 89 -13.03 -1.30 -4.94
C SER A 89 -11.52 -1.04 -5.02
N TRP A 90 -11.00 -0.09 -4.23
CA TRP A 90 -9.56 0.14 -4.15
C TRP A 90 -8.79 -1.06 -3.57
N ARG A 91 -9.35 -1.72 -2.56
CA ARG A 91 -8.78 -2.94 -1.99
C ARG A 91 -8.72 -4.09 -2.99
N LEU A 92 -9.79 -4.26 -3.79
CA LEU A 92 -9.83 -5.27 -4.85
C LEU A 92 -8.81 -4.99 -5.96
N VAL A 93 -8.73 -3.76 -6.44
CA VAL A 93 -7.71 -3.34 -7.42
C VAL A 93 -6.31 -3.61 -6.91
N GLY A 94 -6.03 -3.23 -5.66
CA GLY A 94 -4.73 -3.48 -5.05
C GLY A 94 -4.39 -4.96 -4.87
N ALA A 95 -5.38 -5.80 -4.56
CA ALA A 95 -5.19 -7.25 -4.46
C ALA A 95 -4.84 -7.88 -5.81
N ILE A 96 -5.57 -7.52 -6.85
CA ILE A 96 -5.33 -7.99 -8.23
C ILE A 96 -3.93 -7.57 -8.68
N ASP A 97 -3.55 -6.31 -8.43
CA ASP A 97 -2.21 -5.79 -8.74
C ASP A 97 -1.11 -6.61 -8.07
N THR A 98 -1.19 -6.84 -6.76
CA THR A 98 -0.20 -7.66 -6.02
C THR A 98 -0.11 -9.08 -6.59
N ILE A 99 -1.25 -9.74 -6.85
CA ILE A 99 -1.27 -11.09 -7.41
C ILE A 99 -0.59 -11.13 -8.76
N LEU A 100 -0.94 -10.20 -9.67
CA LEU A 100 -0.34 -10.13 -11.00
C LEU A 100 1.16 -9.84 -10.94
N LEU A 101 1.59 -8.92 -10.09
CA LEU A 101 3.01 -8.59 -9.93
C LEU A 101 3.82 -9.77 -9.43
N VAL A 102 3.33 -10.48 -8.41
CA VAL A 102 4.02 -11.66 -7.89
C VAL A 102 4.17 -12.71 -8.98
N PHE A 103 3.10 -12.99 -9.74
CA PHE A 103 3.16 -13.92 -10.86
C PHE A 103 4.18 -13.51 -11.92
N VAL A 104 4.15 -12.24 -12.33
CA VAL A 104 5.05 -11.69 -13.35
C VAL A 104 6.49 -11.78 -12.88
N VAL A 105 6.79 -11.30 -11.69
CA VAL A 105 8.16 -11.31 -11.15
C VAL A 105 8.66 -12.74 -10.99
N TYR A 106 7.84 -13.63 -10.44
CA TYR A 106 8.23 -15.03 -10.22
C TYR A 106 8.49 -15.78 -11.54
N PHE A 107 7.65 -15.53 -12.55
CA PHE A 107 7.85 -16.11 -13.88
C PHE A 107 9.11 -15.60 -14.56
N PHE A 108 9.39 -14.30 -14.49
CA PHE A 108 10.58 -13.72 -15.15
C PHE A 108 11.89 -14.09 -14.45
N LEU A 109 11.90 -14.16 -13.12
CA LEU A 109 13.12 -14.47 -12.37
C LEU A 109 13.43 -15.98 -12.33
N PHE A 110 12.40 -16.80 -12.15
CA PHE A 110 12.61 -18.23 -11.90
C PHE A 110 12.14 -19.14 -13.03
N GLY A 111 11.48 -18.60 -14.08
CA GLY A 111 10.98 -19.37 -15.20
C GLY A 111 9.90 -20.40 -14.84
N LYS A 112 9.34 -20.30 -13.63
CA LYS A 112 8.33 -21.25 -13.11
C LYS A 112 7.19 -20.47 -12.47
N THR A 113 6.00 -21.06 -12.49
CA THR A 113 4.80 -20.51 -11.84
C THR A 113 4.39 -21.29 -10.59
N GLU A 114 5.09 -22.41 -10.35
CA GLU A 114 4.87 -23.21 -9.14
C GLU A 114 5.24 -22.39 -7.90
N GLY A 115 4.33 -22.35 -6.92
CA GLY A 115 4.47 -21.53 -5.73
C GLY A 115 4.08 -20.05 -5.87
N ALA A 116 4.03 -19.49 -7.09
CA ALA A 116 3.68 -18.08 -7.29
C ALA A 116 2.28 -17.73 -6.75
N ALA A 117 1.30 -18.62 -6.94
CA ALA A 117 -0.05 -18.43 -6.42
C ALA A 117 -0.08 -18.44 -4.88
N GLU A 118 0.68 -19.36 -4.27
CA GLU A 118 0.78 -19.47 -2.81
C GLU A 118 1.43 -18.21 -2.21
N ILE A 119 2.52 -17.73 -2.82
CA ILE A 119 3.17 -16.47 -2.43
C ILE A 119 2.19 -15.30 -2.56
N ALA A 120 1.50 -15.19 -3.70
CA ALA A 120 0.61 -14.09 -3.98
C ALA A 120 -0.56 -14.01 -2.98
N VAL A 121 -1.20 -15.13 -2.70
CA VAL A 121 -2.32 -15.20 -1.73
C VAL A 121 -1.83 -14.97 -0.31
N SER A 122 -0.70 -15.57 0.08
CA SER A 122 -0.10 -15.37 1.40
C SER A 122 0.33 -13.91 1.59
N MET A 123 0.99 -13.32 0.59
CA MET A 123 1.40 -11.92 0.61
C MET A 123 0.20 -10.98 0.79
N PHE A 124 -0.84 -11.14 -0.04
CA PHE A 124 -2.05 -10.35 0.07
C PHE A 124 -2.69 -10.45 1.47
N SER A 125 -2.80 -11.67 2.01
CA SER A 125 -3.40 -11.93 3.33
C SER A 125 -2.61 -11.28 4.46
N ILE A 126 -1.29 -11.40 4.44
CA ILE A 126 -0.40 -10.81 5.44
C ILE A 126 -0.40 -9.29 5.34
N GLU A 127 -0.31 -8.74 4.12
CA GLU A 127 -0.29 -7.30 3.88
C GLU A 127 -1.54 -6.57 4.38
N ILE A 128 -2.72 -7.19 4.32
CA ILE A 128 -3.93 -6.59 4.87
C ILE A 128 -3.75 -6.32 6.37
N ILE A 129 -3.22 -7.31 7.10
CA ILE A 129 -3.06 -7.23 8.55
C ILE A 129 -1.93 -6.27 8.91
N THR A 130 -0.75 -6.45 8.32
CA THR A 130 0.42 -5.62 8.63
C THR A 130 0.18 -4.15 8.29
N LYS A 131 -0.37 -3.86 7.11
CA LYS A 131 -0.68 -2.49 6.69
C LYS A 131 -1.75 -1.83 7.56
N MET A 132 -2.72 -2.58 8.10
CA MET A 132 -3.67 -2.03 9.08
C MET A 132 -2.98 -1.64 10.38
N VAL A 133 -2.14 -2.51 10.92
CA VAL A 133 -1.39 -2.24 12.16
C VAL A 133 -0.41 -1.08 11.97
N LEU A 134 0.38 -1.12 10.89
CA LEU A 134 1.35 -0.08 10.58
C LEU A 134 0.68 1.28 10.32
N TYR A 135 -0.48 1.29 9.66
CA TYR A 135 -1.25 2.52 9.47
C TYR A 135 -1.73 3.12 10.78
N TYR A 136 -2.24 2.27 11.67
CA TYR A 136 -2.66 2.72 13.01
C TYR A 136 -1.49 3.32 13.79
N LEU A 137 -0.34 2.65 13.80
CA LEU A 137 0.86 3.13 14.49
C LEU A 137 1.38 4.43 13.88
N HIS A 138 1.46 4.50 12.55
CA HIS A 138 1.86 5.70 11.82
C HIS A 138 0.92 6.88 12.11
N GLU A 139 -0.39 6.65 12.10
CA GLU A 139 -1.38 7.67 12.44
C GLU A 139 -1.22 8.15 13.89
N ARG A 140 -0.96 7.22 14.81
CA ARG A 140 -0.74 7.53 16.22
C ARG A 140 0.50 8.41 16.43
N VAL A 141 1.61 8.09 15.75
CA VAL A 141 2.85 8.88 15.81
C VAL A 141 2.60 10.29 15.27
N TRP A 142 1.89 10.42 14.16
CA TRP A 142 1.56 11.73 13.62
C TRP A 142 0.59 12.50 14.49
N TYR A 143 -0.33 11.84 15.18
CA TYR A 143 -1.27 12.48 16.09
C TYR A 143 -0.55 13.10 17.31
N THR A 144 0.44 12.42 17.86
CA THR A 144 1.22 12.91 19.00
C THR A 144 2.27 13.96 18.62
N SER A 145 2.63 14.06 17.33
CA SER A 145 3.59 15.03 16.82
C SER A 145 2.95 16.41 16.61
N ASN A 146 3.55 17.43 17.18
CA ASN A 146 3.15 18.84 16.98
C ASN A 146 3.75 19.48 15.72
N TRP A 147 4.54 18.72 14.93
CA TRP A 147 5.19 19.23 13.72
C TRP A 147 4.16 19.66 12.67
N GLY A 148 4.28 20.91 12.23
CA GLY A 148 3.36 21.46 11.20
C GLY A 148 1.95 21.81 11.69
N VAL A 149 1.73 21.85 13.01
CA VAL A 149 0.49 22.33 13.65
C VAL A 149 0.69 23.80 14.02
N LEU A 150 -0.17 24.68 13.52
CA LEU A 150 -0.23 26.07 13.95
C LEU A 150 -1.28 26.16 15.07
N LYS A 151 -0.83 26.50 16.28
CA LYS A 151 -1.76 26.96 17.32
C LYS A 151 -2.18 28.38 16.95
N SER A 152 -3.46 28.60 16.68
CA SER A 152 -4.02 29.96 16.65
C SER A 152 -3.86 30.55 18.04
N THR A 153 -2.96 31.52 18.19
CA THR A 153 -2.95 32.42 19.33
C THR A 153 -4.08 33.42 19.07
N GLU A 154 -5.16 33.31 19.81
CA GLU A 154 -6.07 34.43 20.01
C GLU A 154 -5.37 35.49 20.83
#